data_d5e0ae2e6314f4292c0c7215c916ee4b
#
_entry.id   d5e0ae2e6314f4292c0c7215c916ee4b
#
_cell.length_a   1.000
_cell.length_b   1.000
_cell.length_c   1.000
_cell.angle_alpha   90.00
_cell.angle_beta   90.00
_cell.angle_gamma   90.00
#
_symmetry.space_group_name_H-M   'P 1'
#
loop_
_entity.id
_entity.type
_entity.pdbx_description
1 polymer ?
#
loop_
_entity_poly.entity_id
_entity_poly.type
_entity_poly.pdbx_seq_one_letter_code
_entity_poly.pdbx_strand_id
1 'polypeptide(L)'
;MRGGIKGGSIAYRVALVGICAASIECGKLVLTALPNVEVVTLLTALYGYAFGVWGIISAAVFVCIEPLIYGFDTWLISYFIYWPLVALVFALLKGARVKSRWMLTATALVLTVFFGVLTSLVDTGLFLGYYDRFFYRFGITYVRGLPFYLSQLVTNAVVFPTLFSPLYSAISRFSR
;
A
#
# COMPACT_ATOMS: atom_id res chain seq x y z
N MET A 1 -7.17 13.27 16.97
CA MET A 1 -6.49 13.35 15.68
C MET A 1 -5.84 14.73 15.48
N ARG A 2 -4.69 15.01 16.10
CA ARG A 2 -3.94 16.26 15.93
C ARG A 2 -2.46 15.92 15.63
N GLY A 3 -2.19 15.42 14.44
CA GLY A 3 -0.85 15.12 13.93
C GLY A 3 -0.72 15.46 12.44
N GLY A 4 -1.46 16.48 11.99
CA GLY A 4 -1.32 17.00 10.64
C GLY A 4 -0.17 18.00 10.59
N ILE A 5 0.47 18.13 9.44
CA ILE A 5 1.48 19.15 9.13
C ILE A 5 0.91 20.51 9.50
N LYS A 6 1.32 21.04 10.66
CA LYS A 6 0.90 22.36 11.15
C LYS A 6 1.69 23.40 10.36
N GLY A 7 1.05 24.06 9.38
CA GLY A 7 1.53 25.29 8.80
C GLY A 7 2.07 25.26 7.37
N GLY A 8 2.09 24.11 6.67
CA GLY A 8 2.47 24.10 5.26
C GLY A 8 1.44 24.81 4.38
N SER A 9 1.90 25.66 3.45
CA SER A 9 1.04 26.26 2.42
C SER A 9 0.33 25.19 1.59
N ILE A 10 -0.76 25.51 0.92
CA ILE A 10 -1.45 24.58 0.00
C ILE A 10 -0.47 24.04 -1.04
N ALA A 11 0.40 24.89 -1.58
CA ALA A 11 1.44 24.49 -2.52
C ALA A 11 2.38 23.42 -1.96
N TYR A 12 2.79 23.56 -0.71
CA TYR A 12 3.63 22.52 -0.04
C TYR A 12 2.90 21.18 0.06
N ARG A 13 1.63 21.19 0.43
CA ARG A 13 0.83 19.96 0.57
C ARG A 13 0.63 19.26 -0.77
N VAL A 14 0.34 20.03 -1.82
CA VAL A 14 0.21 19.50 -3.18
C VAL A 14 1.54 18.90 -3.67
N ALA A 15 2.65 19.62 -3.47
CA ALA A 15 3.98 19.12 -3.82
C ALA A 15 4.33 17.84 -3.05
N LEU A 16 4.05 17.77 -1.74
CA LEU A 16 4.27 16.59 -0.92
C LEU A 16 3.50 15.38 -1.45
N VAL A 17 2.20 15.55 -1.73
CA VAL A 17 1.35 14.48 -2.27
C VAL A 17 1.89 13.99 -3.61
N GLY A 18 2.24 14.92 -4.51
CA GLY A 18 2.79 14.58 -5.82
C GLY A 18 4.12 13.82 -5.74
N ILE A 19 5.05 14.29 -4.89
CA ILE A 19 6.35 13.62 -4.68
C ILE A 19 6.17 12.24 -4.08
N CYS A 20 5.30 12.08 -3.07
CA CYS A 20 5.03 10.79 -2.47
C CYS A 20 4.40 9.82 -3.48
N ALA A 21 3.38 10.24 -4.23
CA ALA A 21 2.75 9.39 -5.25
C ALA A 21 3.75 8.99 -6.35
N ALA A 22 4.52 9.96 -6.86
CA ALA A 22 5.55 9.69 -7.86
C ALA A 22 6.64 8.74 -7.35
N SER A 23 7.05 8.86 -6.09
CA SER A 23 8.07 7.97 -5.52
C SER A 23 7.55 6.54 -5.31
N ILE A 24 6.25 6.35 -5.01
CA ILE A 24 5.62 5.01 -4.98
C ILE A 24 5.67 4.39 -6.38
N GLU A 25 5.27 5.15 -7.40
CA GLU A 25 5.28 4.69 -8.80
C GLU A 25 6.69 4.39 -9.29
N CYS A 26 7.66 5.27 -9.02
CA CYS A 26 9.06 5.04 -9.36
C CYS A 26 9.61 3.78 -8.68
N GLY A 27 9.31 3.56 -7.40
CA GLY A 27 9.70 2.35 -6.68
C GLY A 27 9.13 1.08 -7.31
N LYS A 28 7.87 1.12 -7.76
CA LYS A 28 7.24 0.02 -8.51
C LYS A 28 7.94 -0.22 -9.84
N LEU A 29 8.17 0.84 -10.63
CA LEU A 29 8.81 0.76 -11.96
C LEU A 29 10.23 0.18 -11.89
N VAL A 30 11.04 0.62 -10.94
CA VAL A 30 12.41 0.13 -10.75
C VAL A 30 12.45 -1.38 -10.48
N LEU A 31 11.44 -1.91 -9.78
CA LEU A 31 11.36 -3.32 -9.42
C LEU A 31 10.56 -4.16 -10.43
N THR A 32 10.06 -3.60 -11.52
CA THR A 32 9.25 -4.31 -12.52
C THR A 32 9.97 -5.53 -13.12
N ALA A 33 11.31 -5.50 -13.18
CA ALA A 33 12.12 -6.63 -13.65
C ALA A 33 12.13 -7.84 -12.68
N LEU A 34 11.74 -7.63 -11.42
CA LEU A 34 11.68 -8.67 -10.38
C LEU A 34 10.22 -9.00 -10.08
N PRO A 35 9.69 -10.13 -10.55
CA PRO A 35 8.27 -10.45 -10.39
C PRO A 35 7.85 -10.43 -8.91
N ASN A 36 6.87 -9.58 -8.60
CA ASN A 36 6.25 -9.45 -7.28
C ASN A 36 7.17 -9.05 -6.11
N VAL A 37 8.41 -8.65 -6.39
CA VAL A 37 9.23 -7.90 -5.45
C VAL A 37 8.75 -6.46 -5.52
N GLU A 38 8.20 -5.94 -4.41
CA GLU A 38 7.56 -4.62 -4.43
C GLU A 38 7.91 -3.83 -3.17
N VAL A 39 7.99 -2.53 -3.32
CA VAL A 39 8.18 -1.58 -2.22
C VAL A 39 6.95 -0.67 -2.03
N VAL A 40 5.88 -0.90 -2.78
CA VAL A 40 4.66 -0.09 -2.74
C VAL A 40 4.03 -0.15 -1.35
N THR A 41 3.92 -1.35 -0.76
CA THR A 41 3.43 -1.53 0.61
C THR A 41 4.29 -0.76 1.61
N LEU A 42 5.63 -0.86 1.49
CA LEU A 42 6.55 -0.14 2.38
C LEU A 42 6.39 1.38 2.25
N LEU A 43 6.41 1.92 1.04
CA LEU A 43 6.33 3.37 0.81
C LEU A 43 4.97 3.94 1.21
N THR A 44 3.89 3.25 0.87
CA THR A 44 2.52 3.65 1.23
C THR A 44 2.34 3.66 2.75
N ALA A 45 2.79 2.62 3.44
CA ALA A 45 2.79 2.53 4.90
C ALA A 45 3.64 3.65 5.52
N LEU A 46 4.83 3.90 4.97
CA LEU A 46 5.76 4.93 5.42
C LEU A 46 5.14 6.33 5.34
N TYR A 47 4.50 6.65 4.21
CA TYR A 47 3.87 7.96 4.02
C TYR A 47 2.60 8.11 4.87
N GLY A 48 1.79 7.07 5.01
CA GLY A 48 0.69 7.06 5.97
C GLY A 48 1.16 7.33 7.40
N TYR A 49 2.22 6.65 7.82
CA TYR A 49 2.81 6.81 9.16
C TYR A 49 3.46 8.18 9.35
N ALA A 50 4.15 8.74 8.35
CA ALA A 50 4.87 10.01 8.45
C ALA A 50 3.94 11.23 8.32
N PHE A 51 3.01 11.21 7.35
CA PHE A 51 2.25 12.38 6.93
C PHE A 51 0.74 12.28 7.20
N GLY A 52 0.28 11.16 7.76
CA GLY A 52 -1.13 10.97 8.12
C GLY A 52 -2.06 11.07 6.91
N VAL A 53 -3.03 12.01 6.95
CA VAL A 53 -4.01 12.20 5.87
C VAL A 53 -3.38 12.49 4.52
N TRP A 54 -2.23 13.18 4.48
CA TRP A 54 -1.55 13.48 3.22
C TRP A 54 -0.90 12.24 2.62
N GLY A 55 -0.44 11.29 3.44
CA GLY A 55 0.00 9.98 2.97
C GLY A 55 -1.14 9.14 2.39
N ILE A 56 -2.35 9.21 2.99
CA ILE A 56 -3.55 8.54 2.45
C ILE A 56 -3.93 9.12 1.09
N ILE A 57 -3.92 10.46 0.96
CA ILE A 57 -4.19 11.14 -0.32
C ILE A 57 -3.13 10.75 -1.36
N SER A 58 -1.84 10.67 -0.96
CA SER A 58 -0.76 10.24 -1.86
C SER A 58 -0.97 8.83 -2.39
N ALA A 59 -1.44 7.91 -1.55
CA ALA A 59 -1.78 6.55 -1.97
C ALA A 59 -2.95 6.53 -2.96
N ALA A 60 -3.97 7.37 -2.74
CA ALA A 60 -5.09 7.49 -3.67
C ALA A 60 -4.65 8.09 -5.01
N VAL A 61 -3.80 9.14 -4.99
CA VAL A 61 -3.24 9.74 -6.23
C VAL A 61 -2.37 8.73 -6.98
N PHE A 62 -1.54 7.95 -6.28
CA PHE A 62 -0.79 6.84 -6.90
C PHE A 62 -1.72 5.90 -7.66
N VAL A 63 -2.82 5.43 -7.04
CA VAL A 63 -3.78 4.54 -7.72
C VAL A 63 -4.45 5.19 -8.91
N CYS A 64 -4.67 6.51 -8.90
CA CYS A 64 -5.20 7.24 -10.06
C CYS A 64 -4.22 7.31 -11.24
N ILE A 65 -2.91 7.21 -10.97
CA ILE A 65 -1.87 7.21 -12.03
C ILE A 65 -1.78 5.82 -12.69
N GLU A 66 -1.98 4.75 -11.95
CA GLU A 66 -1.84 3.36 -12.40
C GLU A 66 -2.56 3.06 -13.73
N PRO A 67 -3.85 3.40 -13.92
CA PRO A 67 -4.54 3.09 -15.17
C PRO A 67 -4.03 3.89 -16.37
N LEU A 68 -3.34 5.01 -16.15
CA LEU A 68 -2.72 5.79 -17.22
C LEU A 68 -1.46 5.10 -17.78
N ILE A 69 -0.79 4.29 -16.96
CA ILE A 69 0.45 3.59 -17.31
C ILE A 69 0.16 2.15 -17.76
N TYR A 70 -0.71 1.44 -17.02
CA TYR A 70 -0.95 0.00 -17.19
C TYR A 70 -2.31 -0.35 -17.81
N GLY A 71 -3.17 0.65 -18.05
CA GLY A 71 -4.54 0.44 -18.52
C GLY A 71 -5.52 0.09 -17.41
N PHE A 72 -6.79 -0.11 -17.81
CA PHE A 72 -7.89 -0.44 -16.90
C PHE A 72 -8.07 -1.95 -16.84
N ASP A 73 -8.08 -2.52 -15.63
CA ASP A 73 -8.34 -3.94 -15.40
C ASP A 73 -8.97 -4.16 -14.01
N THR A 74 -9.34 -5.39 -13.68
CA THR A 74 -10.06 -5.79 -12.45
C THR A 74 -9.33 -5.42 -11.17
N TRP A 75 -7.98 -5.49 -11.19
CA TRP A 75 -7.12 -5.15 -10.04
C TRP A 75 -7.29 -3.72 -9.56
N LEU A 76 -7.73 -2.80 -10.41
CA LEU A 76 -7.84 -1.37 -10.07
C LEU A 76 -8.80 -1.13 -8.90
N ILE A 77 -9.92 -1.87 -8.84
CA ILE A 77 -10.88 -1.76 -7.74
C ILE A 77 -10.21 -2.15 -6.40
N SER A 78 -9.46 -3.26 -6.42
CA SER A 78 -8.71 -3.70 -5.25
C SER A 78 -7.67 -2.67 -4.82
N TYR A 79 -7.00 -2.02 -5.76
CA TYR A 79 -5.99 -0.99 -5.49
C TYR A 79 -6.59 0.26 -4.85
N PHE A 80 -7.75 0.73 -5.32
CA PHE A 80 -8.43 1.88 -4.72
C PHE A 80 -8.87 1.65 -3.28
N ILE A 81 -9.13 0.41 -2.90
CA ILE A 81 -9.46 0.03 -1.52
C ILE A 81 -8.17 -0.17 -0.72
N TYR A 82 -7.24 -0.95 -1.23
CA TYR A 82 -6.10 -1.47 -0.48
C TYR A 82 -5.04 -0.42 -0.15
N TRP A 83 -4.56 0.34 -1.14
CA TRP A 83 -3.45 1.27 -0.89
C TRP A 83 -3.81 2.42 0.06
N PRO A 84 -4.97 3.09 -0.07
CA PRO A 84 -5.41 4.04 0.94
C PRO A 84 -5.64 3.41 2.32
N LEU A 85 -6.12 2.15 2.37
CA LEU A 85 -6.27 1.41 3.63
C LEU A 85 -4.93 1.15 4.32
N VAL A 86 -3.89 0.73 3.58
CA VAL A 86 -2.53 0.57 4.13
C VAL A 86 -2.05 1.87 4.75
N ALA A 87 -2.13 2.98 4.00
CA ALA A 87 -1.74 4.29 4.50
C ALA A 87 -2.53 4.71 5.75
N LEU A 88 -3.85 4.47 5.77
CA LEU A 88 -4.73 4.75 6.91
C LEU A 88 -4.31 3.94 8.15
N VAL A 89 -4.12 2.63 8.02
CA VAL A 89 -3.72 1.76 9.15
C VAL A 89 -2.41 2.25 9.75
N PHE A 90 -1.41 2.58 8.93
CA PHE A 90 -0.14 3.07 9.43
C PHE A 90 -0.23 4.50 10.02
N ALA A 91 -1.12 5.36 9.51
CA ALA A 91 -1.43 6.64 10.15
C ALA A 91 -2.05 6.45 11.55
N LEU A 92 -2.94 5.47 11.70
CA LEU A 92 -3.54 5.11 13.00
C LEU A 92 -2.50 4.53 13.97
N LEU A 93 -1.60 3.66 13.50
CA LEU A 93 -0.50 3.14 14.32
C LEU A 93 0.41 4.28 14.81
N LYS A 94 0.67 5.29 14.01
CA LYS A 94 1.38 6.49 14.43
C LYS A 94 0.61 7.26 15.51
N GLY A 95 -0.70 7.43 15.33
CA GLY A 95 -1.59 8.06 16.31
C GLY A 95 -1.59 7.31 17.66
N ALA A 96 -1.56 5.98 17.59
CA ALA A 96 -1.44 5.10 18.76
C ALA A 96 -0.01 5.02 19.33
N ARG A 97 0.94 5.77 18.79
CA ARG A 97 2.35 5.81 19.20
C ARG A 97 3.09 4.46 19.11
N VAL A 98 2.66 3.58 18.24
CA VAL A 98 3.34 2.30 17.98
C VAL A 98 4.65 2.57 17.27
N LYS A 99 5.77 2.21 17.91
CA LYS A 99 7.15 2.41 17.39
C LYS A 99 7.89 1.08 17.18
N SER A 100 7.34 -0.03 17.66
CA SER A 100 7.97 -1.34 17.55
C SER A 100 8.05 -1.74 16.07
N ARG A 101 9.28 -1.95 15.57
CA ARG A 101 9.51 -2.43 14.21
C ARG A 101 8.81 -3.76 13.92
N TRP A 102 8.74 -4.64 14.92
CA TRP A 102 8.10 -5.94 14.78
C TRP A 102 6.58 -5.83 14.67
N MET A 103 5.95 -4.90 15.42
CA MET A 103 4.51 -4.62 15.29
C MET A 103 4.20 -4.01 13.91
N LEU A 104 5.02 -3.08 13.44
CA LEU A 104 4.86 -2.49 12.11
C LEU A 104 5.01 -3.55 11.01
N THR A 105 6.02 -4.41 11.13
CA THR A 105 6.21 -5.55 10.22
C THR A 105 5.03 -6.51 10.25
N ALA A 106 4.60 -6.95 11.44
CA ALA A 106 3.46 -7.86 11.57
C ALA A 106 2.19 -7.27 10.94
N THR A 107 1.93 -5.97 11.16
CA THR A 107 0.80 -5.29 10.52
C THR A 107 0.92 -5.30 9.00
N ALA A 108 2.11 -5.03 8.45
CA ALA A 108 2.33 -5.08 7.01
C ALA A 108 2.09 -6.49 6.44
N LEU A 109 2.56 -7.54 7.12
CA LEU A 109 2.35 -8.92 6.69
C LEU A 109 0.86 -9.30 6.71
N VAL A 110 0.12 -8.91 7.75
CA VAL A 110 -1.33 -9.12 7.82
C VAL A 110 -2.04 -8.42 6.68
N LEU A 111 -1.67 -7.16 6.38
CA LEU A 111 -2.24 -6.43 5.25
C LEU A 111 -1.88 -7.08 3.91
N THR A 112 -0.66 -7.59 3.75
CA THR A 112 -0.26 -8.32 2.53
C THR A 112 -1.10 -9.59 2.32
N VAL A 113 -1.38 -10.35 3.38
CA VAL A 113 -2.30 -11.50 3.29
C VAL A 113 -3.71 -11.03 2.93
N PHE A 114 -4.18 -9.93 3.55
CA PHE A 114 -5.48 -9.34 3.22
C PHE A 114 -5.57 -8.90 1.76
N PHE A 115 -4.48 -8.40 1.17
CA PHE A 115 -4.44 -8.05 -0.25
C PHE A 115 -4.79 -9.22 -1.14
N GLY A 116 -4.20 -10.39 -0.90
CA GLY A 116 -4.50 -11.61 -1.66
C GLY A 116 -5.97 -12.04 -1.55
N VAL A 117 -6.53 -11.92 -0.33
CA VAL A 117 -7.96 -12.21 -0.11
C VAL A 117 -8.84 -11.19 -0.83
N LEU A 118 -8.53 -9.88 -0.70
CA LEU A 118 -9.31 -8.81 -1.31
C LEU A 118 -9.34 -8.90 -2.84
N THR A 119 -8.17 -9.07 -3.48
CA THR A 119 -8.08 -9.21 -4.94
C THR A 119 -8.84 -10.42 -5.44
N SER A 120 -8.70 -11.57 -4.78
CA SER A 120 -9.43 -12.79 -5.13
C SER A 120 -10.94 -12.66 -4.94
N LEU A 121 -11.39 -11.91 -3.92
CA LEU A 121 -12.81 -11.62 -3.71
C LEU A 121 -13.38 -10.70 -4.79
N VAL A 122 -12.65 -9.65 -5.14
CA VAL A 122 -13.05 -8.69 -6.18
C VAL A 122 -13.15 -9.41 -7.53
N ASP A 123 -12.13 -10.18 -7.91
CA ASP A 123 -12.11 -10.91 -9.18
C ASP A 123 -13.25 -11.94 -9.24
N THR A 124 -13.42 -12.71 -8.18
CA THR A 124 -14.48 -13.74 -8.15
C THR A 124 -15.86 -13.15 -8.10
N GLY A 125 -16.08 -12.08 -7.30
CA GLY A 125 -17.40 -11.52 -7.06
C GLY A 125 -17.89 -10.59 -8.16
N LEU A 126 -17.00 -9.85 -8.83
CA LEU A 126 -17.39 -8.83 -9.79
C LEU A 126 -17.17 -9.24 -11.24
N PHE A 127 -16.13 -10.04 -11.53
CA PHE A 127 -15.69 -10.26 -12.90
C PHE A 127 -15.89 -11.71 -13.42
N LEU A 128 -15.99 -12.70 -12.54
CA LEU A 128 -16.25 -14.06 -12.97
C LEU A 128 -17.75 -14.39 -13.20
N GLY A 129 -18.63 -13.44 -13.00
CA GLY A 129 -20.00 -13.36 -13.52
C GLY A 129 -21.03 -14.39 -13.03
N TYR A 130 -20.66 -15.38 -12.23
CA TYR A 130 -21.59 -16.41 -11.75
C TYR A 130 -21.44 -16.62 -10.24
N TYR A 131 -22.55 -16.61 -9.52
CA TYR A 131 -22.54 -16.86 -8.07
C TYR A 131 -22.52 -18.36 -7.73
N ASP A 132 -22.77 -19.24 -8.71
CA ASP A 132 -22.69 -20.68 -8.51
C ASP A 132 -21.28 -21.09 -8.10
N ARG A 133 -21.21 -21.86 -7.00
CA ARG A 133 -19.95 -22.36 -6.43
C ARG A 133 -18.94 -21.27 -6.11
N PHE A 134 -19.39 -20.11 -5.59
CA PHE A 134 -18.55 -18.95 -5.29
C PHE A 134 -17.29 -19.32 -4.51
N PHE A 135 -17.40 -20.04 -3.40
CA PHE A 135 -16.25 -20.41 -2.57
C PHE A 135 -15.24 -21.32 -3.30
N TYR A 136 -15.71 -22.21 -4.16
CA TYR A 136 -14.83 -23.04 -4.97
C TYR A 136 -14.04 -22.19 -5.98
N ARG A 137 -14.68 -21.26 -6.65
CA ARG A 137 -14.04 -20.35 -7.61
C ARG A 137 -13.08 -19.38 -6.92
N PHE A 138 -13.51 -18.84 -5.80
CA PHE A 138 -12.62 -18.03 -4.94
C PHE A 138 -11.37 -18.81 -4.56
N GLY A 139 -11.51 -20.05 -4.11
CA GLY A 139 -10.38 -20.92 -3.77
C GLY A 139 -9.41 -21.11 -4.94
N ILE A 140 -9.91 -21.35 -6.16
CA ILE A 140 -9.09 -21.47 -7.37
C ILE A 140 -8.37 -20.16 -7.66
N THR A 141 -9.07 -19.02 -7.63
CA THR A 141 -8.48 -17.70 -7.89
C THR A 141 -7.38 -17.38 -6.87
N TYR A 142 -7.66 -17.62 -5.59
CA TYR A 142 -6.69 -17.40 -4.51
C TYR A 142 -5.45 -18.29 -4.65
N VAL A 143 -5.63 -19.58 -4.94
CA VAL A 143 -4.50 -20.54 -5.13
C VAL A 143 -3.65 -20.14 -6.33
N ARG A 144 -4.24 -19.69 -7.43
CA ARG A 144 -3.51 -19.17 -8.58
C ARG A 144 -2.69 -17.92 -8.25
N GLY A 145 -3.19 -17.08 -7.34
CA GLY A 145 -2.50 -15.88 -6.86
C GLY A 145 -1.40 -16.15 -5.82
N LEU A 146 -1.35 -17.34 -5.20
CA LEU A 146 -0.41 -17.64 -4.12
C LEU A 146 1.06 -17.31 -4.44
N PRO A 147 1.62 -17.63 -5.62
CA PRO A 147 3.02 -17.28 -5.93
C PRO A 147 3.28 -15.78 -5.82
N PHE A 148 2.32 -14.95 -6.24
CA PHE A 148 2.39 -13.50 -6.14
C PHE A 148 2.34 -13.02 -4.68
N TYR A 149 1.37 -13.52 -3.92
CA TYR A 149 1.19 -13.12 -2.52
C TYR A 149 2.36 -13.55 -1.65
N LEU A 150 2.93 -14.74 -1.90
CA LEU A 150 4.11 -15.23 -1.18
C LEU A 150 5.34 -14.38 -1.47
N SER A 151 5.60 -14.01 -2.72
CA SER A 151 6.69 -13.09 -3.06
C SER A 151 6.56 -11.74 -2.34
N GLN A 152 5.37 -11.15 -2.34
CA GLN A 152 5.11 -9.89 -1.61
C GLN A 152 5.30 -10.07 -0.10
N LEU A 153 4.83 -11.20 0.46
CA LEU A 153 4.96 -11.49 1.88
C LEU A 153 6.42 -11.59 2.30
N VAL A 154 7.23 -12.33 1.53
CA VAL A 154 8.67 -12.47 1.77
C VAL A 154 9.37 -11.12 1.64
N THR A 155 9.07 -10.36 0.60
CA THR A 155 9.63 -9.01 0.41
C THR A 155 9.31 -8.13 1.62
N ASN A 156 8.04 -8.07 2.03
CA ASN A 156 7.63 -7.24 3.16
C ASN A 156 8.21 -7.71 4.50
N ALA A 157 8.40 -9.03 4.68
CA ALA A 157 9.06 -9.59 5.86
C ALA A 157 10.53 -9.16 5.99
N VAL A 158 11.18 -8.83 4.87
CA VAL A 158 12.58 -8.36 4.85
C VAL A 158 12.66 -6.83 4.91
N VAL A 159 11.90 -6.13 4.05
CA VAL A 159 12.06 -4.68 3.89
C VAL A 159 11.50 -3.88 5.06
N PHE A 160 10.43 -4.32 5.71
CA PHE A 160 9.86 -3.59 6.84
C PHE A 160 10.79 -3.52 8.04
N PRO A 161 11.33 -4.63 8.59
CA PRO A 161 12.21 -4.55 9.75
C PRO A 161 13.55 -3.88 9.46
N THR A 162 13.98 -3.84 8.19
CA THR A 162 15.28 -3.26 7.80
C THR A 162 15.17 -1.81 7.36
N LEU A 163 14.21 -1.46 6.52
CA LEU A 163 14.15 -0.17 5.82
C LEU A 163 13.15 0.82 6.42
N PHE A 164 12.06 0.37 7.07
CA PHE A 164 11.03 1.28 7.55
C PHE A 164 11.56 2.35 8.51
N SER A 165 12.32 1.96 9.53
CA SER A 165 12.84 2.89 10.54
C SER A 165 13.84 3.89 9.99
N PRO A 166 14.88 3.51 9.22
CA PRO A 166 15.80 4.48 8.63
C PRO A 166 15.11 5.41 7.63
N LEU A 167 14.22 4.92 6.78
CA LEU A 167 13.47 5.77 5.86
C LEU A 167 12.56 6.74 6.60
N TYR A 168 11.85 6.27 7.64
CA TYR A 168 11.04 7.16 8.47
C TYR A 168 11.87 8.25 9.13
N SER A 169 13.06 7.94 9.63
CA SER A 169 13.97 8.94 10.23
C SER A 169 14.40 9.99 9.21
N ALA A 170 14.65 9.59 7.96
CA ALA A 170 15.03 10.51 6.89
C ALA A 170 13.90 11.48 6.53
N ILE A 171 12.65 10.96 6.36
CA ILE A 171 11.53 11.78 5.89
C ILE A 171 10.78 12.51 7.01
N SER A 172 10.93 12.11 8.26
CA SER A 172 10.22 12.74 9.39
C SER A 172 10.59 14.21 9.61
N ARG A 173 11.70 14.67 9.04
CA ARG A 173 12.12 16.08 9.03
C ARG A 173 11.14 16.96 8.23
N PHE A 174 10.48 16.40 7.22
CA PHE A 174 9.48 17.07 6.40
C PHE A 174 8.06 17.02 6.99
N SER A 175 7.86 16.30 8.09
CA SER A 175 6.56 16.22 8.78
C SER A 175 6.38 17.24 9.89
N ARG A 176 7.38 18.08 10.13
CA ARG A 176 7.36 19.18 11.12
C ARG A 176 7.01 20.48 10.43
#